data_0e12a72b4c65f1aa523dee6f1504dcf6
#
_entry.id   0e12a72b4c65f1aa523dee6f1504dcf6
#
_cell.length_a   1.000
_cell.length_b   1.000
_cell.length_c   1.000
_cell.angle_alpha   90.00
_cell.angle_beta   90.00
_cell.angle_gamma   90.00
#
_symmetry.space_group_name_H-M   'P 1'
#
loop_
_entity.id
_entity.type
_entity.pdbx_description
1 polymer ?
#
loop_
_entity_poly.entity_id
_entity_poly.type
_entity_poly.pdbx_seq_one_letter_code
_entity_poly.pdbx_strand_id
1 'polypeptide(L)'
;MTEDTREVAPDEPAAEAAEAAEVEEVEDAEEAEEADGAEASAGLSRRRTWVAAVAAGAVLLSAAGVAASLVIKSPAQTAAEAGPPPLDVLIARVEKRVLRDTVILRGTVTSAQAVQVTPTVTGGEGAGPAVVTKVAVRQGDKVEAGKVLLEVSGRPVFALPGGLPVYRDLKPGATGDDVKQLQKALAGLGHGTGSDAAGTFGAGTKAALGAFYKSIGYDPLPAVADRGEAVKSAEDAVTSAERSLEDAKAAAANTGTGGTGGTGGTGSTGSTGSTGSTGTTGTSGTTGTTGSTGTTGGSGTKSSGGSGGGGKGSGQDGARAVARAQEDLRKARERLAEARAAAGPMLPVGEVVFLESFPARADSVTVRPGSPVSGSAMSLSAGALVVRGQLQEHQKGLVHAGQKVEILSEISGVTAAAEVQSVADTAQSAPAPGTGSNGGQGQGQGQGQGQGQQAPAPGGPSGYEMLVRPLAPLDTKLVGQDVRLTVEAAATDGNALVVPVSAVSAQADGRTIVTVVDGTGAQHRVEVRPGTTGDGYVEVRPTGDGTLADGDSVVIGVNPGVANKQPGKQNDGKSGGTGGGGKSGGGS
;
A
#
# COMPACT_ATOMS: atom_id res chain seq x y z
N MET A 1 -39.53 47.21 3.08
CA MET A 1 -38.83 47.90 4.15
C MET A 1 -37.41 47.53 3.95
N THR A 2 -36.81 48.24 3.05
CA THR A 2 -35.91 49.41 3.20
C THR A 2 -34.56 48.96 3.75
N GLU A 3 -33.61 48.86 2.82
CA GLU A 3 -32.47 49.81 2.68
C GLU A 3 -31.40 49.56 3.73
N ASP A 4 -30.13 49.48 3.47
CA ASP A 4 -29.31 50.36 2.68
C ASP A 4 -27.93 49.74 2.39
N THR A 5 -27.52 49.88 1.20
CA THR A 5 -26.24 50.04 0.54
C THR A 5 -25.08 50.61 1.36
N ARG A 6 -23.85 50.10 1.11
CA ARG A 6 -22.60 50.86 0.84
C ARG A 6 -21.45 49.87 0.72
N GLU A 7 -20.99 49.51 -0.38
CA GLU A 7 -20.05 50.04 -1.39
C GLU A 7 -19.07 51.11 -0.85
N VAL A 8 -17.80 50.72 -0.71
CA VAL A 8 -16.61 51.53 -0.93
C VAL A 8 -15.42 50.63 -1.27
N ALA A 9 -15.02 50.66 -2.51
CA ALA A 9 -13.64 50.55 -2.98
C ALA A 9 -13.19 52.00 -3.31
N PRO A 10 -11.98 52.27 -3.80
CA PRO A 10 -10.63 51.77 -3.54
C PRO A 10 -9.69 52.91 -3.15
N ASP A 11 -8.47 52.66 -2.78
CA ASP A 11 -7.43 53.71 -2.93
C ASP A 11 -6.06 53.07 -3.12
N GLU A 12 -5.61 53.13 -4.34
CA GLU A 12 -4.19 53.31 -4.65
C GLU A 12 -3.92 54.81 -4.68
N PRO A 13 -2.75 55.31 -4.31
CA PRO A 13 -1.85 55.82 -5.33
C PRO A 13 -0.36 55.57 -5.07
N ALA A 14 0.35 55.29 -6.13
CA ALA A 14 1.23 56.17 -6.93
C ALA A 14 2.49 56.58 -6.14
N ALA A 15 3.63 56.10 -6.61
CA ALA A 15 4.51 56.65 -7.64
C ALA A 15 5.29 57.89 -7.19
N GLU A 16 6.46 57.97 -7.80
CA GLU A 16 7.40 59.09 -7.91
C GLU A 16 8.53 59.13 -6.89
N ALA A 17 9.74 59.36 -7.23
CA ALA A 17 10.47 59.76 -8.45
C ALA A 17 11.93 59.51 -8.12
N ALA A 18 12.76 59.01 -8.96
CA ALA A 18 13.57 59.66 -9.98
C ALA A 18 14.27 60.94 -9.52
N GLU A 19 15.58 60.96 -9.67
CA GLU A 19 16.44 62.00 -10.24
C GLU A 19 17.88 61.67 -9.86
N ALA A 20 18.78 61.30 -10.70
CA ALA A 20 19.45 61.97 -11.82
C ALA A 20 20.02 63.32 -11.44
N ALA A 21 21.31 63.43 -11.41
CA ALA A 21 22.13 64.60 -11.70
C ALA A 21 23.53 64.06 -11.98
N GLU A 22 23.93 63.95 -13.21
CA GLU A 22 24.40 64.98 -14.18
C GLU A 22 25.79 65.53 -13.81
N VAL A 23 26.66 65.10 -14.56
CA VAL A 23 27.81 65.61 -15.29
C VAL A 23 27.93 67.14 -15.30
N GLU A 24 29.09 67.65 -15.00
CA GLU A 24 29.56 68.89 -15.63
C GLU A 24 31.08 68.83 -15.85
N GLU A 25 31.36 68.80 -17.09
CA GLU A 25 32.59 69.09 -17.79
C GLU A 25 32.74 70.59 -17.89
N VAL A 26 33.86 71.18 -17.60
CA VAL A 26 34.20 72.49 -18.10
C VAL A 26 35.64 72.45 -18.58
N GLU A 27 35.70 72.66 -19.90
CA GLU A 27 36.85 73.04 -20.72
C GLU A 27 37.19 74.51 -20.52
N ASP A 28 38.37 74.84 -21.08
CA ASP A 28 38.83 76.11 -21.67
C ASP A 28 39.43 77.14 -20.70
N ALA A 29 40.40 77.87 -21.07
CA ALA A 29 41.01 78.34 -22.33
C ALA A 29 42.36 78.95 -21.94
N GLU A 30 43.27 78.78 -22.74
CA GLU A 30 44.05 79.65 -23.65
C GLU A 30 44.22 81.13 -23.28
N GLU A 31 45.37 81.53 -23.73
CA GLU A 31 45.84 82.87 -24.21
C GLU A 31 46.71 83.65 -23.22
N ALA A 32 47.90 83.75 -23.58
CA ALA A 32 48.67 84.58 -24.54
C ALA A 32 49.09 85.94 -23.94
N GLU A 33 50.18 86.31 -24.21
CA GLU A 33 50.84 87.40 -24.88
C GLU A 33 52.04 87.99 -24.14
N GLU A 34 53.06 87.96 -24.88
CA GLU A 34 54.03 88.93 -25.34
C GLU A 34 54.30 90.21 -24.49
N ALA A 35 55.53 90.47 -24.37
CA ALA A 35 56.27 91.68 -24.78
C ALA A 35 57.66 91.77 -24.15
N ASP A 36 58.59 91.70 -24.93
CA ASP A 36 59.44 92.74 -25.60
C ASP A 36 60.43 93.50 -24.66
N GLY A 37 61.64 93.54 -25.12
CA GLY A 37 62.49 94.71 -25.12
C GLY A 37 63.71 94.72 -24.25
N ALA A 38 64.71 94.66 -25.02
CA ALA A 38 65.90 95.54 -24.99
C ALA A 38 67.10 95.27 -24.05
N GLU A 39 68.07 94.91 -24.72
CA GLU A 39 69.39 95.52 -24.78
C GLU A 39 70.40 95.44 -23.62
N ALA A 40 71.41 94.92 -23.97
CA ALA A 40 72.81 95.40 -24.13
C ALA A 40 73.79 95.00 -23.01
N SER A 41 74.73 94.28 -23.52
CA SER A 41 76.21 94.32 -23.22
C SER A 41 76.65 94.65 -21.80
N ALA A 42 77.30 93.73 -21.15
CA ALA A 42 78.61 93.93 -20.45
C ALA A 42 79.16 92.65 -19.89
N GLY A 43 80.34 92.35 -20.28
CA GLY A 43 81.30 91.71 -19.41
C GLY A 43 81.54 90.17 -19.50
N LEU A 44 82.49 89.82 -20.25
CA LEU A 44 83.09 88.46 -20.39
C LEU A 44 83.54 87.76 -19.04
N SER A 45 83.54 88.49 -17.92
CA SER A 45 83.92 87.91 -16.61
C SER A 45 82.79 87.22 -15.90
N ARG A 46 81.53 87.52 -16.19
CA ARG A 46 80.38 86.98 -15.61
C ARG A 46 79.99 85.58 -16.17
N ARG A 47 80.52 85.27 -17.33
CA ARG A 47 80.18 83.95 -17.99
C ARG A 47 80.92 82.79 -17.29
N ARG A 48 82.10 82.98 -16.69
CA ARG A 48 82.82 81.89 -16.00
C ARG A 48 82.17 81.53 -14.68
N THR A 49 81.67 82.48 -13.93
CA THR A 49 81.01 82.23 -12.68
C THR A 49 79.58 81.55 -12.90
N TRP A 50 78.93 81.93 -14.01
CA TRP A 50 77.68 81.28 -14.38
C TRP A 50 77.88 79.87 -14.85
N VAL A 51 78.90 79.54 -15.58
CA VAL A 51 79.14 78.17 -16.00
C VAL A 51 79.53 77.34 -14.79
N ALA A 52 80.34 77.87 -13.86
CA ALA A 52 80.66 77.16 -12.62
C ALA A 52 79.38 76.96 -11.71
N ALA A 53 78.49 77.96 -11.65
CA ALA A 53 77.26 77.82 -10.89
C ALA A 53 76.32 76.84 -11.55
N VAL A 54 76.18 76.81 -12.87
CA VAL A 54 75.37 75.83 -13.60
C VAL A 54 76.00 74.44 -13.46
N ALA A 55 77.32 74.32 -13.54
CA ALA A 55 77.95 73.01 -13.33
C ALA A 55 77.77 72.49 -11.88
N ALA A 56 77.92 73.39 -10.91
CA ALA A 56 77.66 73.04 -9.49
C ALA A 56 76.20 72.70 -9.27
N GLY A 57 75.25 73.47 -9.88
CA GLY A 57 73.83 73.18 -9.84
C GLY A 57 73.49 71.85 -10.52
N ALA A 58 74.08 71.54 -11.64
CA ALA A 58 73.93 70.24 -12.31
C ALA A 58 74.43 69.06 -11.46
N VAL A 59 75.56 69.23 -10.78
CA VAL A 59 76.12 68.21 -9.87
C VAL A 59 75.18 68.04 -8.67
N LEU A 60 74.65 69.13 -8.08
CA LEU A 60 73.70 69.05 -6.97
C LEU A 60 72.39 68.42 -7.38
N LEU A 61 71.86 68.78 -8.56
CA LEU A 61 70.66 68.15 -9.08
C LEU A 61 70.86 66.66 -9.40
N SER A 62 72.04 66.32 -9.93
CA SER A 62 72.38 64.91 -10.15
C SER A 62 72.52 64.14 -8.82
N ALA A 63 73.20 64.76 -7.82
CA ALA A 63 73.33 64.17 -6.50
C ALA A 63 71.96 64.05 -5.81
N ALA A 64 71.04 65.07 -5.95
CA ALA A 64 69.71 65.02 -5.43
C ALA A 64 68.84 63.96 -6.16
N GLY A 65 69.08 63.83 -7.49
CA GLY A 65 68.40 62.77 -8.28
C GLY A 65 68.81 61.36 -7.87
N VAL A 66 70.11 61.17 -7.58
CA VAL A 66 70.64 59.88 -7.08
C VAL A 66 70.12 59.63 -5.64
N ALA A 67 70.12 60.67 -4.80
CA ALA A 67 69.59 60.53 -3.45
C ALA A 67 68.10 60.24 -3.44
N ALA A 68 67.32 60.88 -4.35
CA ALA A 68 65.88 60.60 -4.53
C ALA A 68 65.61 59.18 -5.07
N SER A 69 66.51 58.70 -5.95
CA SER A 69 66.44 57.32 -6.48
C SER A 69 66.70 56.24 -5.44
N LEU A 70 67.41 56.56 -4.36
CA LEU A 70 67.66 55.68 -3.23
C LEU A 70 66.45 55.64 -2.22
N VAL A 71 65.61 56.67 -2.24
CA VAL A 71 64.44 56.79 -1.33
C VAL A 71 63.14 56.38 -1.99
N ILE A 72 63.04 56.54 -3.34
CA ILE A 72 61.86 56.16 -4.10
C ILE A 72 61.95 54.69 -4.41
N LYS A 73 61.28 53.91 -3.62
CA LYS A 73 61.05 52.48 -3.91
C LYS A 73 60.29 52.33 -5.21
N SER A 74 60.76 51.51 -6.10
CA SER A 74 60.01 51.26 -7.36
C SER A 74 58.69 50.54 -7.05
N PRO A 75 57.64 50.74 -7.83
CA PRO A 75 56.40 50.02 -7.67
C PRO A 75 56.55 48.51 -7.66
N ALA A 76 57.62 48.00 -8.33
CA ALA A 76 57.95 46.59 -8.31
C ALA A 76 58.58 46.12 -6.97
N GLN A 77 59.31 47.01 -6.27
CA GLN A 77 59.85 46.69 -4.92
C GLN A 77 58.76 46.79 -3.84
N THR A 78 57.85 47.77 -3.93
CA THR A 78 56.68 47.82 -3.05
C THR A 78 55.74 46.67 -3.28
N ALA A 79 55.59 46.18 -4.51
CA ALA A 79 54.83 44.99 -4.82
C ALA A 79 55.52 43.67 -4.35
N ALA A 80 56.85 43.66 -4.30
CA ALA A 80 57.60 42.51 -3.78
C ALA A 80 57.64 42.45 -2.24
N GLU A 81 57.58 43.62 -1.59
CA GLU A 81 57.48 43.73 -0.11
C GLU A 81 56.03 43.60 0.39
N ALA A 82 55.04 43.81 -0.46
CA ALA A 82 53.65 43.45 -0.16
C ALA A 82 53.58 41.92 -0.20
N GLY A 83 53.62 41.30 0.95
CA GLY A 83 53.37 39.87 1.08
C GLY A 83 52.03 39.51 0.38
N PRO A 84 51.84 38.26 -0.05
CA PRO A 84 50.58 37.84 -0.62
C PRO A 84 49.45 38.23 0.33
N PRO A 85 48.34 38.81 -0.17
CA PRO A 85 47.21 39.13 0.69
C PRO A 85 46.83 37.88 1.50
N PRO A 86 46.51 38.04 2.79
CA PRO A 86 46.12 36.92 3.59
C PRO A 86 44.97 36.18 2.86
N LEU A 87 45.07 34.86 2.81
CA LEU A 87 44.03 34.03 2.21
C LEU A 87 42.72 34.36 2.92
N ASP A 88 41.75 34.85 2.15
CA ASP A 88 40.43 35.18 2.68
C ASP A 88 39.71 33.86 3.03
N VAL A 89 39.45 33.66 4.31
CA VAL A 89 38.92 32.40 4.85
C VAL A 89 37.40 32.57 4.91
N LEU A 90 36.70 31.73 4.20
CA LEU A 90 35.23 31.66 4.32
C LEU A 90 34.89 30.98 5.66
N ILE A 91 34.11 31.66 6.46
CA ILE A 91 33.72 31.17 7.79
C ILE A 91 32.19 30.99 7.87
N ALA A 92 31.76 30.02 8.67
CA ALA A 92 30.39 29.85 9.09
C ALA A 92 30.34 29.78 10.61
N ARG A 93 29.19 30.02 11.20
CA ARG A 93 29.00 29.91 12.65
C ARG A 93 28.61 28.50 13.05
N VAL A 94 29.10 28.07 14.18
CA VAL A 94 28.58 26.89 14.89
C VAL A 94 27.23 27.25 15.46
N GLU A 95 26.24 26.43 15.21
CA GLU A 95 24.88 26.62 15.70
C GLU A 95 24.52 25.50 16.67
N LYS A 96 23.65 25.81 17.61
CA LYS A 96 23.08 24.81 18.52
C LYS A 96 21.62 24.60 18.17
N ARG A 97 21.32 23.54 17.41
CA ARG A 97 19.95 23.24 16.95
C ARG A 97 19.67 21.75 16.86
N VAL A 98 18.39 21.41 16.75
CA VAL A 98 17.97 20.04 16.38
C VAL A 98 18.21 19.85 14.90
N LEU A 99 19.02 18.87 14.56
CA LEU A 99 19.26 18.46 13.18
C LEU A 99 18.37 17.26 12.86
N ARG A 100 17.71 17.30 11.70
CA ARG A 100 16.86 16.21 11.23
C ARG A 100 17.33 15.79 9.85
N ASP A 101 17.55 14.51 9.69
CA ASP A 101 17.69 13.91 8.36
C ASP A 101 16.33 13.44 7.91
N THR A 102 15.88 13.88 6.75
CA THR A 102 14.53 13.61 6.28
C THR A 102 14.55 12.95 4.92
N VAL A 103 13.75 11.90 4.78
CA VAL A 103 13.48 11.25 3.49
C VAL A 103 12.14 11.75 2.97
N ILE A 104 12.16 12.40 1.81
CA ILE A 104 10.97 12.91 1.16
C ILE A 104 10.58 11.97 0.03
N LEU A 105 9.32 11.54 0.03
CA LEU A 105 8.76 10.68 -1.01
C LEU A 105 7.28 11.00 -1.24
N ARG A 106 6.73 10.43 -2.30
CA ARG A 106 5.28 10.51 -2.58
C ARG A 106 4.62 9.22 -2.14
N GLY A 107 3.39 9.35 -1.66
CA GLY A 107 2.53 8.23 -1.30
C GLY A 107 1.10 8.53 -1.69
N THR A 108 0.30 7.47 -1.83
CA THR A 108 -1.12 7.57 -2.14
C THR A 108 -1.94 7.21 -0.92
N VAL A 109 -2.93 8.04 -0.59
CA VAL A 109 -3.86 7.78 0.53
C VAL A 109 -4.83 6.66 0.13
N THR A 110 -4.83 5.58 0.89
CA THR A 110 -5.69 4.42 0.66
C THR A 110 -6.36 3.98 1.96
N SER A 111 -7.37 3.15 1.88
CA SER A 111 -7.91 2.49 3.07
C SER A 111 -7.03 1.33 3.50
N ALA A 112 -7.04 1.01 4.78
CA ALA A 112 -6.29 -0.12 5.34
C ALA A 112 -6.68 -1.45 4.68
N GLN A 113 -7.97 -1.61 4.37
CA GLN A 113 -8.49 -2.75 3.65
C GLN A 113 -9.23 -2.28 2.39
N ALA A 114 -8.91 -2.88 1.24
CA ALA A 114 -9.65 -2.74 -0.02
C ALA A 114 -10.04 -4.13 -0.52
N VAL A 115 -11.33 -4.35 -0.77
CA VAL A 115 -11.87 -5.63 -1.21
C VAL A 115 -12.62 -5.45 -2.52
N GLN A 116 -12.27 -6.27 -3.50
CA GLN A 116 -13.00 -6.37 -4.76
C GLN A 116 -14.14 -7.36 -4.60
N VAL A 117 -15.36 -6.89 -4.80
CA VAL A 117 -16.55 -7.73 -4.77
C VAL A 117 -16.73 -8.38 -6.13
N THR A 118 -16.42 -9.67 -6.22
CA THR A 118 -16.58 -10.48 -7.43
C THR A 118 -17.68 -11.50 -7.16
N PRO A 119 -18.94 -11.20 -7.50
CA PRO A 119 -20.05 -12.11 -7.25
C PRO A 119 -19.87 -13.40 -8.06
N THR A 120 -20.02 -14.52 -7.40
CA THR A 120 -20.09 -15.82 -8.05
C THR A 120 -21.48 -16.38 -7.84
N VAL A 121 -22.11 -16.86 -8.91
CA VAL A 121 -23.42 -17.51 -8.79
C VAL A 121 -23.19 -19.00 -8.72
N THR A 122 -23.67 -19.58 -7.63
CA THR A 122 -23.82 -21.03 -7.55
C THR A 122 -25.08 -21.39 -8.35
N GLY A 123 -24.95 -21.41 -9.69
CA GLY A 123 -26.02 -21.83 -10.58
C GLY A 123 -26.08 -23.34 -10.64
N GLY A 124 -27.25 -23.94 -10.42
CA GLY A 124 -27.52 -25.33 -10.76
C GLY A 124 -27.39 -25.57 -12.29
N GLU A 125 -27.28 -26.83 -12.71
CA GLU A 125 -27.30 -27.22 -14.12
C GLU A 125 -28.47 -26.55 -14.84
N GLY A 126 -28.17 -25.74 -15.88
CA GLY A 126 -29.16 -24.99 -16.65
C GLY A 126 -29.32 -23.51 -16.27
N ALA A 127 -28.57 -22.99 -15.33
CA ALA A 127 -28.58 -21.57 -15.03
C ALA A 127 -27.90 -20.78 -16.17
N GLY A 128 -28.60 -19.79 -16.72
CA GLY A 128 -28.03 -18.84 -17.67
C GLY A 128 -26.90 -18.01 -17.05
N PRO A 129 -26.24 -17.15 -17.83
CA PRO A 129 -25.21 -16.27 -17.30
C PRO A 129 -25.75 -15.43 -16.15
N ALA A 130 -24.95 -15.28 -15.10
CA ALA A 130 -25.29 -14.46 -13.96
C ALA A 130 -25.50 -12.99 -14.36
N VAL A 131 -26.61 -12.39 -13.97
CA VAL A 131 -26.97 -11.03 -14.32
C VAL A 131 -27.22 -10.22 -13.04
N VAL A 132 -26.70 -9.00 -12.97
CA VAL A 132 -27.00 -8.07 -11.89
C VAL A 132 -28.45 -7.63 -12.02
N THR A 133 -29.28 -7.96 -11.00
CA THR A 133 -30.71 -7.60 -10.97
C THR A 133 -30.95 -6.30 -10.22
N LYS A 134 -30.12 -5.98 -9.23
CA LYS A 134 -30.23 -4.74 -8.45
C LYS A 134 -28.86 -4.28 -7.96
N VAL A 135 -28.66 -2.97 -7.91
CA VAL A 135 -27.52 -2.33 -7.25
C VAL A 135 -28.07 -1.48 -6.11
N ALA A 136 -27.72 -1.84 -4.86
CA ALA A 136 -28.28 -1.22 -3.67
C ALA A 136 -27.42 -0.09 -3.10
N VAL A 137 -26.17 0.02 -3.55
CA VAL A 137 -25.21 1.05 -3.10
C VAL A 137 -24.63 1.79 -4.30
N ARG A 138 -24.29 3.07 -4.11
CA ARG A 138 -23.65 3.92 -5.10
C ARG A 138 -22.21 4.19 -4.70
N GLN A 139 -21.42 4.62 -5.67
CA GLN A 139 -20.06 5.09 -5.38
C GLN A 139 -20.11 6.21 -4.33
N GLY A 140 -19.27 6.10 -3.32
CA GLY A 140 -19.19 7.03 -2.21
C GLY A 140 -20.09 6.72 -1.01
N ASP A 141 -21.06 5.80 -1.16
CA ASP A 141 -21.99 5.45 -0.08
C ASP A 141 -21.27 4.75 1.08
N LYS A 142 -21.76 5.01 2.29
CA LYS A 142 -21.40 4.24 3.48
C LYS A 142 -22.11 2.90 3.49
N VAL A 143 -21.36 1.86 3.79
CA VAL A 143 -21.84 0.48 3.89
C VAL A 143 -21.74 0.06 5.36
N GLU A 144 -22.91 -0.19 5.95
CA GLU A 144 -23.02 -0.75 7.30
C GLU A 144 -22.97 -2.28 7.27
N ALA A 145 -22.66 -2.88 8.41
CA ALA A 145 -22.67 -4.33 8.55
C ALA A 145 -24.06 -4.91 8.27
N GLY A 146 -24.16 -6.00 7.51
CA GLY A 146 -25.41 -6.63 7.10
C GLY A 146 -26.09 -5.99 5.90
N LYS A 147 -25.57 -4.88 5.36
CA LYS A 147 -26.17 -4.18 4.21
C LYS A 147 -26.02 -4.96 2.93
N VAL A 148 -27.10 -5.09 2.17
CA VAL A 148 -27.08 -5.63 0.82
C VAL A 148 -26.39 -4.63 -0.10
N LEU A 149 -25.41 -5.10 -0.85
CA LEU A 149 -24.59 -4.33 -1.79
C LEU A 149 -25.21 -4.31 -3.18
N LEU A 150 -25.50 -5.50 -3.67
CA LEU A 150 -26.12 -5.74 -4.97
C LEU A 150 -26.88 -7.07 -4.95
N GLU A 151 -27.64 -7.32 -5.99
CA GLU A 151 -28.38 -8.56 -6.20
C GLU A 151 -27.97 -9.14 -7.56
N VAL A 152 -27.68 -10.42 -7.59
CA VAL A 152 -27.31 -11.14 -8.81
C VAL A 152 -28.29 -12.30 -9.02
N SER A 153 -28.98 -12.30 -10.13
CA SER A 153 -29.99 -13.33 -10.48
C SER A 153 -30.97 -13.61 -9.32
N GLY A 154 -31.43 -12.54 -8.64
CA GLY A 154 -32.34 -12.62 -7.50
C GLY A 154 -31.69 -13.00 -6.17
N ARG A 155 -30.36 -13.13 -6.10
CA ARG A 155 -29.62 -13.47 -4.87
C ARG A 155 -28.86 -12.26 -4.32
N PRO A 156 -28.92 -11.99 -3.00
CA PRO A 156 -28.25 -10.85 -2.40
C PRO A 156 -26.75 -11.09 -2.26
N VAL A 157 -25.96 -10.05 -2.45
CA VAL A 157 -24.57 -9.98 -2.00
C VAL A 157 -24.51 -8.93 -0.90
N PHE A 158 -24.04 -9.29 0.28
CA PHE A 158 -24.03 -8.44 1.47
C PHE A 158 -22.69 -8.44 2.18
N ALA A 159 -22.45 -7.41 3.00
CA ALA A 159 -21.22 -7.26 3.74
C ALA A 159 -21.38 -7.66 5.21
N LEU A 160 -20.48 -8.47 5.74
CA LEU A 160 -20.41 -8.89 7.15
C LEU A 160 -19.08 -8.56 7.80
N PRO A 161 -19.04 -8.36 9.13
CA PRO A 161 -17.77 -8.18 9.85
C PRO A 161 -16.93 -9.45 9.87
N GLY A 162 -15.65 -9.32 9.50
CA GLY A 162 -14.71 -10.42 9.57
C GLY A 162 -13.41 -10.13 8.84
N GLY A 163 -12.30 -10.71 9.30
CA GLY A 163 -10.98 -10.56 8.69
C GLY A 163 -10.59 -11.71 7.76
N LEU A 164 -11.29 -12.86 7.86
CA LEU A 164 -11.02 -13.99 6.97
C LEU A 164 -11.81 -13.85 5.68
N PRO A 165 -11.17 -13.94 4.51
CA PRO A 165 -11.90 -13.97 3.25
C PRO A 165 -12.73 -15.25 3.14
N VAL A 166 -13.90 -15.15 2.48
CA VAL A 166 -14.74 -16.30 2.20
C VAL A 166 -14.08 -17.18 1.12
N TYR A 167 -14.00 -18.49 1.35
CA TYR A 167 -13.36 -19.45 0.44
C TYR A 167 -14.20 -20.69 0.15
N ARG A 168 -15.30 -20.88 0.87
CA ARG A 168 -16.24 -22.02 0.70
C ARG A 168 -17.65 -21.65 1.12
N ASP A 169 -18.60 -22.45 0.66
CA ASP A 169 -19.96 -22.43 1.21
C ASP A 169 -19.96 -22.89 2.66
N LEU A 170 -20.67 -22.16 3.51
CA LEU A 170 -20.88 -22.58 4.90
C LEU A 170 -22.23 -23.27 5.02
N LYS A 171 -22.16 -24.58 5.28
CA LYS A 171 -23.33 -25.49 5.37
C LYS A 171 -23.50 -25.99 6.80
N PRO A 172 -24.72 -26.42 7.18
CA PRO A 172 -24.93 -27.12 8.45
C PRO A 172 -23.95 -28.25 8.64
N GLY A 173 -23.41 -28.37 9.86
CA GLY A 173 -22.35 -29.34 10.20
C GLY A 173 -20.93 -28.90 9.87
N ALA A 174 -20.71 -27.79 9.12
CA ALA A 174 -19.38 -27.26 8.87
C ALA A 174 -18.71 -26.81 10.18
N THR A 175 -17.38 -26.97 10.24
CA THR A 175 -16.57 -26.52 11.37
C THR A 175 -15.38 -25.70 10.89
N GLY A 176 -14.94 -24.74 11.70
CA GLY A 176 -13.75 -23.93 11.41
C GLY A 176 -13.87 -22.47 11.89
N ASP A 177 -12.77 -21.71 11.68
CA ASP A 177 -12.72 -20.29 12.05
C ASP A 177 -13.62 -19.42 11.18
N ASP A 178 -13.90 -19.83 9.95
CA ASP A 178 -14.87 -19.21 9.06
C ASP A 178 -16.30 -19.29 9.62
N VAL A 179 -16.68 -20.43 10.20
CA VAL A 179 -17.95 -20.58 10.92
C VAL A 179 -17.98 -19.72 12.17
N LYS A 180 -16.89 -19.70 12.93
CA LYS A 180 -16.75 -18.84 14.12
C LYS A 180 -16.86 -17.36 13.76
N GLN A 181 -16.27 -16.94 12.65
CA GLN A 181 -16.41 -15.58 12.13
C GLN A 181 -17.85 -15.26 11.77
N LEU A 182 -18.54 -16.16 11.04
CA LEU A 182 -19.96 -16.00 10.72
C LEU A 182 -20.83 -15.87 11.98
N GLN A 183 -20.63 -16.73 12.97
CA GLN A 183 -21.34 -16.68 14.25
C GLN A 183 -21.15 -15.34 14.96
N LYS A 184 -19.90 -14.83 15.00
CA LYS A 184 -19.60 -13.52 15.58
C LYS A 184 -20.27 -12.38 14.80
N ALA A 185 -20.27 -12.46 13.47
CA ALA A 185 -20.91 -11.46 12.61
C ALA A 185 -22.42 -11.42 12.82
N LEU A 186 -23.08 -12.58 12.83
CA LEU A 186 -24.53 -12.70 13.06
C LEU A 186 -24.91 -12.21 14.47
N ALA A 187 -24.16 -12.58 15.49
CA ALA A 187 -24.37 -12.11 16.86
C ALA A 187 -24.23 -10.59 16.98
N GLY A 188 -23.23 -9.98 16.30
CA GLY A 188 -23.04 -8.53 16.22
C GLY A 188 -24.20 -7.80 15.54
N LEU A 189 -24.97 -8.49 14.67
CA LEU A 189 -26.18 -7.98 14.02
C LEU A 189 -27.47 -8.28 14.81
N GLY A 190 -27.36 -8.82 16.03
CA GLY A 190 -28.50 -9.15 16.87
C GLY A 190 -29.09 -10.54 16.64
N HIS A 191 -28.46 -11.37 15.80
CA HIS A 191 -28.88 -12.75 15.53
C HIS A 191 -27.98 -13.73 16.27
N GLY A 192 -28.32 -14.00 17.54
CA GLY A 192 -27.55 -14.91 18.39
C GLY A 192 -27.62 -16.38 17.90
N THR A 193 -26.52 -17.09 18.00
CA THR A 193 -26.38 -18.50 17.57
C THR A 193 -26.72 -19.51 18.65
N GLY A 194 -27.37 -19.07 19.74
CA GLY A 194 -27.84 -19.94 20.81
C GLY A 194 -26.72 -20.71 21.51
N SER A 195 -26.91 -22.03 21.66
CA SER A 195 -25.98 -22.93 22.34
C SER A 195 -24.96 -23.59 21.42
N ASP A 196 -24.87 -23.17 20.15
CA ASP A 196 -23.89 -23.76 19.24
C ASP A 196 -22.46 -23.50 19.73
N ALA A 197 -21.61 -24.51 19.64
CA ALA A 197 -20.21 -24.33 19.94
C ALA A 197 -19.58 -23.35 18.94
N ALA A 198 -18.64 -22.52 19.42
CA ALA A 198 -17.92 -21.60 18.57
C ALA A 198 -17.18 -22.34 17.46
N GLY A 199 -17.43 -21.97 16.22
CA GLY A 199 -16.86 -22.62 15.04
C GLY A 199 -17.58 -23.89 14.59
N THR A 200 -18.79 -24.20 15.12
CA THR A 200 -19.62 -25.31 14.67
C THR A 200 -20.96 -24.79 14.15
N PHE A 201 -21.27 -25.07 12.89
CA PHE A 201 -22.51 -24.64 12.25
C PHE A 201 -23.67 -25.56 12.67
N GLY A 202 -24.25 -25.32 13.84
CA GLY A 202 -25.32 -26.11 14.42
C GLY A 202 -26.71 -25.52 14.20
N ALA A 203 -27.64 -25.93 15.04
CA ALA A 203 -29.06 -25.51 14.95
C ALA A 203 -29.25 -24.01 15.24
N GLY A 204 -28.47 -23.46 16.19
CA GLY A 204 -28.51 -22.04 16.52
C GLY A 204 -27.99 -21.16 15.37
N THR A 205 -26.89 -21.57 14.73
CA THR A 205 -26.33 -20.88 13.58
C THR A 205 -27.28 -20.92 12.38
N LYS A 206 -27.99 -22.07 12.15
CA LYS A 206 -29.07 -22.17 11.15
C LYS A 206 -30.19 -21.16 11.42
N ALA A 207 -30.66 -21.08 12.64
CA ALA A 207 -31.73 -20.17 13.03
C ALA A 207 -31.30 -18.70 12.87
N ALA A 208 -30.09 -18.35 13.33
CA ALA A 208 -29.51 -17.02 13.22
C ALA A 208 -29.35 -16.59 11.76
N LEU A 209 -28.79 -17.46 10.90
CA LEU A 209 -28.63 -17.19 9.47
C LEU A 209 -29.98 -17.00 8.78
N GLY A 210 -30.98 -17.88 9.06
CA GLY A 210 -32.31 -17.75 8.52
C GLY A 210 -33.01 -16.45 8.96
N ALA A 211 -32.84 -16.03 10.21
CA ALA A 211 -33.36 -14.76 10.73
C ALA A 211 -32.68 -13.56 10.06
N PHE A 212 -31.37 -13.63 9.84
CA PHE A 212 -30.61 -12.60 9.13
C PHE A 212 -31.12 -12.43 7.68
N TYR A 213 -31.25 -13.52 6.92
CA TYR A 213 -31.74 -13.44 5.54
C TYR A 213 -33.16 -12.82 5.49
N LYS A 214 -34.04 -13.21 6.42
CA LYS A 214 -35.39 -12.61 6.54
C LYS A 214 -35.32 -11.11 6.84
N SER A 215 -34.39 -10.68 7.69
CA SER A 215 -34.24 -9.26 8.05
C SER A 215 -33.80 -8.40 6.86
N ILE A 216 -33.07 -8.96 5.91
CA ILE A 216 -32.66 -8.27 4.67
C ILE A 216 -33.64 -8.49 3.51
N GLY A 217 -34.76 -9.23 3.74
CA GLY A 217 -35.82 -9.43 2.76
C GLY A 217 -35.59 -10.56 1.75
N TYR A 218 -34.78 -11.55 2.10
CA TYR A 218 -34.46 -12.69 1.24
C TYR A 218 -34.70 -14.02 1.96
N ASP A 219 -34.85 -15.08 1.18
CA ASP A 219 -34.84 -16.44 1.69
C ASP A 219 -33.46 -17.07 1.51
N PRO A 220 -32.91 -17.74 2.55
CA PRO A 220 -31.61 -18.43 2.42
C PRO A 220 -31.71 -19.62 1.48
N LEU A 221 -30.62 -19.95 0.81
CA LEU A 221 -30.54 -21.20 0.05
C LEU A 221 -30.50 -22.40 0.98
N PRO A 222 -31.20 -23.50 0.64
CA PRO A 222 -31.09 -24.75 1.38
C PRO A 222 -29.71 -25.39 1.12
N ALA A 223 -29.11 -25.97 2.14
CA ALA A 223 -27.84 -26.68 2.04
C ALA A 223 -27.93 -27.96 1.19
N VAL A 224 -29.11 -28.56 1.15
CA VAL A 224 -29.45 -29.74 0.35
C VAL A 224 -30.56 -29.37 -0.62
N ALA A 225 -30.33 -29.65 -1.90
CA ALA A 225 -31.26 -29.25 -2.97
C ALA A 225 -32.49 -30.15 -3.10
N ASP A 226 -32.73 -31.05 -2.15
CA ASP A 226 -33.81 -32.05 -2.16
C ASP A 226 -35.20 -31.54 -1.70
N ARG A 227 -35.34 -30.22 -1.49
CA ARG A 227 -36.57 -29.57 -0.97
C ARG A 227 -37.11 -30.17 0.33
N GLY A 228 -36.22 -30.77 1.15
CA GLY A 228 -36.57 -31.41 2.40
C GLY A 228 -37.09 -32.86 2.29
N GLU A 229 -36.94 -33.47 1.13
CA GLU A 229 -37.39 -34.85 0.92
C GLU A 229 -36.65 -35.88 1.78
N ALA A 230 -35.35 -35.68 2.01
CA ALA A 230 -34.56 -36.54 2.90
C ALA A 230 -35.07 -36.50 4.33
N VAL A 231 -35.46 -35.33 4.85
CA VAL A 231 -36.02 -35.19 6.19
C VAL A 231 -37.38 -35.87 6.27
N LYS A 232 -38.26 -35.64 5.27
CA LYS A 232 -39.57 -36.26 5.21
C LYS A 232 -39.50 -37.78 5.12
N SER A 233 -38.66 -38.31 4.24
CA SER A 233 -38.44 -39.75 4.11
C SER A 233 -37.93 -40.37 5.43
N ALA A 234 -37.06 -39.68 6.13
CA ALA A 234 -36.57 -40.14 7.45
C ALA A 234 -37.65 -40.04 8.53
N GLU A 235 -38.56 -39.06 8.49
CA GLU A 235 -39.74 -38.97 9.38
C GLU A 235 -40.75 -40.08 9.12
N ASP A 236 -41.02 -40.39 7.85
CA ASP A 236 -41.84 -41.52 7.47
C ASP A 236 -41.25 -42.87 7.92
N ALA A 237 -39.92 -43.03 7.84
CA ALA A 237 -39.21 -44.19 8.31
C ALA A 237 -39.32 -44.36 9.86
N VAL A 238 -39.23 -43.24 10.62
CA VAL A 238 -39.45 -43.29 12.09
C VAL A 238 -40.87 -43.68 12.39
N THR A 239 -41.83 -43.09 11.72
CA THR A 239 -43.27 -43.41 11.90
C THR A 239 -43.57 -44.89 11.61
N SER A 240 -42.97 -45.44 10.53
CA SER A 240 -43.09 -46.86 10.18
C SER A 240 -42.43 -47.76 11.22
N ALA A 241 -41.24 -47.42 11.71
CA ALA A 241 -40.56 -48.18 12.75
C ALA A 241 -41.31 -48.11 14.10
N GLU A 242 -41.96 -47.01 14.45
CA GLU A 242 -42.82 -46.91 15.65
C GLU A 242 -44.02 -47.83 15.56
N ARG A 243 -44.70 -47.90 14.41
CA ARG A 243 -45.81 -48.84 14.20
C ARG A 243 -45.31 -50.29 14.29
N SER A 244 -44.22 -50.62 13.65
CA SER A 244 -43.63 -51.96 13.71
C SER A 244 -43.25 -52.37 15.14
N LEU A 245 -42.81 -51.43 15.95
CA LEU A 245 -42.54 -51.69 17.38
C LEU A 245 -43.83 -51.92 18.18
N GLU A 246 -44.92 -51.20 17.92
CA GLU A 246 -46.22 -51.41 18.54
C GLU A 246 -46.79 -52.76 18.15
N ASP A 247 -46.74 -53.11 16.86
CA ASP A 247 -47.18 -54.44 16.39
C ASP A 247 -46.36 -55.55 17.01
N ALA A 248 -45.07 -55.44 17.12
CA ALA A 248 -44.19 -56.44 17.76
C ALA A 248 -44.50 -56.58 19.27
N LYS A 249 -44.80 -55.46 19.96
CA LYS A 249 -45.22 -55.49 21.37
C LYS A 249 -46.59 -56.15 21.55
N ALA A 250 -47.56 -55.83 20.70
CA ALA A 250 -48.89 -56.43 20.73
C ALA A 250 -48.83 -57.95 20.46
N ALA A 251 -48.03 -58.38 19.46
CA ALA A 251 -47.78 -59.77 19.18
C ALA A 251 -47.10 -60.51 20.35
N ALA A 252 -46.10 -59.91 20.98
CA ALA A 252 -45.43 -60.48 22.15
C ALA A 252 -46.37 -60.57 23.37
N ALA A 253 -47.27 -59.61 23.59
CA ALA A 253 -48.25 -59.66 24.67
C ALA A 253 -49.30 -60.76 24.44
N ASN A 254 -49.75 -60.96 23.21
CA ASN A 254 -50.72 -61.98 22.85
C ASN A 254 -50.12 -63.39 22.97
N THR A 255 -48.84 -63.59 22.73
CA THR A 255 -48.15 -64.87 22.96
C THR A 255 -47.97 -65.20 24.43
N GLY A 256 -48.01 -64.24 25.33
CA GLY A 256 -47.93 -64.41 26.78
C GLY A 256 -49.28 -64.81 27.44
N THR A 257 -50.41 -64.59 26.77
CA THR A 257 -51.76 -64.81 27.32
C THR A 257 -52.44 -66.08 26.80
N GLY A 258 -51.78 -66.80 25.85
CA GLY A 258 -52.32 -67.99 25.19
C GLY A 258 -52.02 -69.32 25.91
N GLY A 259 -52.38 -69.45 27.16
CA GLY A 259 -52.20 -70.66 27.92
C GLY A 259 -53.28 -70.88 28.97
N THR A 260 -54.57 -70.92 28.63
CA THR A 260 -55.60 -71.71 29.29
C THR A 260 -56.94 -71.62 28.57
N GLY A 261 -57.42 -72.74 28.00
CA GLY A 261 -58.79 -73.10 27.90
C GLY A 261 -59.58 -72.67 26.66
N GLY A 262 -60.08 -73.67 25.94
CA GLY A 262 -61.30 -73.53 25.27
C GLY A 262 -61.40 -74.16 23.89
N THR A 263 -61.67 -75.40 23.90
CA THR A 263 -62.41 -76.23 22.92
C THR A 263 -63.49 -75.56 22.13
N GLY A 264 -63.49 -75.76 20.80
CA GLY A 264 -64.75 -75.96 20.08
C GLY A 264 -65.19 -74.83 19.15
N GLY A 265 -65.41 -75.26 17.92
CA GLY A 265 -66.43 -74.59 17.10
C GLY A 265 -65.97 -74.27 15.65
N THR A 266 -66.11 -75.33 14.83
CA THR A 266 -66.75 -75.39 13.51
C THR A 266 -66.88 -74.09 12.70
N GLY A 267 -66.31 -74.06 11.52
CA GLY A 267 -66.96 -73.91 10.25
C GLY A 267 -67.43 -72.53 9.80
N SER A 268 -66.95 -72.08 8.73
CA SER A 268 -67.74 -71.63 7.57
C SER A 268 -66.89 -70.82 6.61
N THR A 269 -66.59 -71.39 5.55
CA THR A 269 -66.88 -71.12 4.14
C THR A 269 -67.28 -69.72 3.75
N GLY A 270 -66.62 -69.31 2.66
CA GLY A 270 -67.18 -68.45 1.62
C GLY A 270 -66.65 -67.03 1.67
N SER A 271 -66.29 -66.49 0.69
CA SER A 271 -66.57 -66.48 -0.73
C SER A 271 -65.91 -65.26 -1.31
N THR A 272 -65.24 -65.50 -2.36
CA THR A 272 -65.37 -64.87 -3.67
C THR A 272 -65.44 -63.38 -3.79
N GLY A 273 -64.56 -62.97 -4.68
CA GLY A 273 -64.93 -62.13 -5.78
C GLY A 273 -64.34 -60.73 -5.73
N SER A 274 -63.77 -60.34 -6.63
CA SER A 274 -63.87 -60.24 -8.07
C SER A 274 -63.33 -58.92 -8.54
N THR A 275 -62.68 -59.02 -9.59
CA THR A 275 -62.62 -58.08 -10.74
C THR A 275 -62.20 -56.67 -10.47
N GLY A 276 -61.17 -56.18 -11.11
CA GLY A 276 -60.92 -56.16 -12.52
C GLY A 276 -60.98 -54.76 -13.04
N SER A 277 -60.13 -54.44 -13.86
CA SER A 277 -60.25 -53.62 -15.04
C SER A 277 -59.05 -52.70 -15.24
N THR A 278 -58.24 -53.11 -16.16
CA THR A 278 -58.01 -52.49 -17.48
C THR A 278 -57.75 -51.01 -17.44
N GLY A 279 -56.70 -50.57 -17.93
CA GLY A 279 -56.01 -50.64 -19.20
C GLY A 279 -55.45 -49.25 -19.44
N THR A 280 -54.46 -49.08 -20.06
CA THR A 280 -54.22 -48.80 -21.46
C THR A 280 -52.98 -47.95 -21.60
N THR A 281 -51.99 -48.51 -22.19
CA THR A 281 -51.20 -48.12 -23.35
C THR A 281 -50.59 -46.71 -23.42
N GLY A 282 -49.33 -46.74 -23.77
CA GLY A 282 -48.62 -45.73 -24.55
C GLY A 282 -47.16 -45.71 -24.23
N THR A 283 -46.37 -46.55 -24.81
CA THR A 283 -45.59 -46.50 -26.04
C THR A 283 -44.44 -45.51 -26.05
N SER A 284 -43.29 -46.08 -26.29
CA SER A 284 -42.08 -45.60 -26.98
C SER A 284 -41.10 -44.77 -26.11
N GLY A 285 -39.91 -45.07 -26.17
CA GLY A 285 -38.92 -45.81 -26.90
C GLY A 285 -37.58 -45.47 -26.40
N THR A 286 -36.77 -46.44 -26.36
CA THR A 286 -35.54 -46.63 -27.12
C THR A 286 -34.27 -46.06 -26.55
N THR A 287 -33.38 -46.99 -26.32
CA THR A 287 -31.91 -47.09 -26.48
C THR A 287 -31.12 -46.40 -25.39
N GLY A 288 -30.18 -47.07 -24.86
CA GLY A 288 -29.30 -48.19 -25.13
C GLY A 288 -28.27 -48.27 -24.05
N THR A 289 -27.96 -49.43 -23.74
CA THR A 289 -26.68 -50.13 -23.87
C THR A 289 -25.57 -49.80 -22.91
N THR A 290 -25.18 -50.77 -22.28
CA THR A 290 -24.00 -51.54 -21.83
C THR A 290 -23.72 -51.31 -20.34
N GLY A 291 -23.59 -52.32 -19.57
CA GLY A 291 -23.07 -53.64 -19.69
C GLY A 291 -22.25 -53.94 -18.49
N SER A 292 -22.37 -55.08 -18.02
CA SER A 292 -21.34 -55.96 -17.46
C SER A 292 -21.59 -56.44 -16.03
N THR A 293 -21.95 -57.68 -16.05
CA THR A 293 -21.40 -58.83 -15.28
C THR A 293 -21.29 -58.62 -13.80
N GLY A 294 -21.81 -59.45 -12.99
CA GLY A 294 -22.02 -60.85 -13.07
C GLY A 294 -21.96 -61.43 -11.66
N THR A 295 -22.53 -62.55 -11.57
CA THR A 295 -22.19 -63.63 -10.68
C THR A 295 -23.17 -63.88 -9.56
N THR A 296 -24.16 -64.66 -9.89
CA THR A 296 -24.52 -65.99 -9.36
C THR A 296 -24.15 -66.31 -7.93
N GLY A 297 -25.14 -66.63 -7.22
CA GLY A 297 -25.08 -67.38 -5.96
C GLY A 297 -26.48 -67.80 -5.54
N GLY A 298 -27.10 -68.60 -6.33
CA GLY A 298 -28.27 -69.36 -5.90
C GLY A 298 -27.86 -70.41 -4.89
N SER A 299 -28.56 -70.39 -3.78
CA SER A 299 -28.60 -71.61 -2.93
C SER A 299 -30.02 -71.81 -2.52
N GLY A 300 -30.63 -72.66 -3.28
CA GLY A 300 -31.86 -73.31 -2.89
C GLY A 300 -31.60 -74.18 -1.69
N THR A 301 -32.32 -74.01 -0.64
CA THR A 301 -32.41 -74.98 0.42
C THR A 301 -33.82 -75.50 0.51
N LYS A 302 -33.80 -76.77 0.26
CA LYS A 302 -34.92 -77.71 0.34
C LYS A 302 -35.64 -77.57 1.68
N SER A 303 -36.94 -77.48 1.62
CA SER A 303 -37.88 -77.84 2.65
C SER A 303 -37.56 -79.27 3.10
N SER A 304 -37.17 -79.43 4.31
CA SER A 304 -37.21 -80.69 5.04
C SER A 304 -38.17 -80.53 6.19
N GLY A 305 -39.30 -81.16 6.07
CA GLY A 305 -40.25 -81.29 7.11
C GLY A 305 -39.59 -82.06 8.30
N GLY A 306 -39.71 -81.50 9.43
CA GLY A 306 -39.30 -82.10 10.71
C GLY A 306 -40.33 -81.70 11.77
N SER A 307 -41.20 -82.63 12.03
CA SER A 307 -42.19 -82.69 13.09
C SER A 307 -41.55 -82.60 14.47
N GLY A 308 -42.13 -81.85 15.40
CA GLY A 308 -42.21 -82.20 16.83
C GLY A 308 -41.12 -81.60 17.73
N GLY A 309 -41.52 -80.68 18.53
CA GLY A 309 -40.74 -80.25 19.70
C GLY A 309 -41.38 -79.05 20.40
N GLY A 310 -42.17 -79.39 21.44
CA GLY A 310 -43.01 -78.52 22.25
C GLY A 310 -42.41 -77.25 22.80
N GLY A 311 -43.14 -76.24 22.67
CA GLY A 311 -43.50 -75.22 23.60
C GLY A 311 -42.48 -74.75 24.66
N LYS A 312 -41.49 -73.97 24.24
CA LYS A 312 -40.81 -72.99 25.11
C LYS A 312 -40.16 -71.83 24.33
N GLY A 313 -40.45 -71.69 22.99
CA GLY A 313 -39.79 -70.73 22.13
C GLY A 313 -40.55 -69.41 21.89
N SER A 314 -41.86 -69.42 22.07
CA SER A 314 -42.72 -68.30 21.62
C SER A 314 -42.49 -66.97 22.38
N GLY A 315 -42.19 -67.03 23.67
CA GLY A 315 -41.90 -65.80 24.42
C GLY A 315 -40.52 -65.19 24.13
N GLN A 316 -39.54 -66.05 23.81
CA GLN A 316 -38.21 -65.56 23.39
C GLN A 316 -38.21 -64.97 22.00
N ASP A 317 -39.02 -65.49 21.09
CA ASP A 317 -39.15 -64.98 19.73
C ASP A 317 -39.88 -63.67 19.71
N GLY A 318 -40.92 -63.48 20.53
CA GLY A 318 -41.59 -62.19 20.75
C GLY A 318 -40.67 -61.14 21.33
N ALA A 319 -39.90 -61.51 22.38
CA ALA A 319 -38.91 -60.57 22.94
C ALA A 319 -37.82 -60.16 21.94
N ARG A 320 -37.32 -61.12 21.12
CA ARG A 320 -36.36 -60.82 20.03
C ARG A 320 -36.95 -59.97 18.93
N ALA A 321 -38.23 -60.13 18.60
CA ALA A 321 -38.94 -59.27 17.63
C ALA A 321 -39.07 -57.83 18.15
N VAL A 322 -39.45 -57.66 19.42
CA VAL A 322 -39.49 -56.34 20.06
C VAL A 322 -38.09 -55.68 20.10
N ALA A 323 -37.04 -56.45 20.46
CA ALA A 323 -35.70 -55.93 20.49
C ALA A 323 -35.18 -55.45 19.10
N ARG A 324 -35.52 -56.21 18.02
CA ARG A 324 -35.20 -55.79 16.63
C ARG A 324 -35.97 -54.54 16.26
N ALA A 325 -37.27 -54.45 16.51
CA ALA A 325 -38.05 -53.29 16.21
C ALA A 325 -37.61 -52.04 16.99
N GLN A 326 -37.14 -52.20 18.24
CA GLN A 326 -36.52 -51.12 19.00
C GLN A 326 -35.20 -50.63 18.35
N GLU A 327 -34.39 -51.57 17.90
CA GLU A 327 -33.14 -51.24 17.20
C GLU A 327 -33.40 -50.52 15.87
N ASP A 328 -34.42 -50.96 15.11
CA ASP A 328 -34.79 -50.33 13.84
C ASP A 328 -35.35 -48.90 14.08
N LEU A 329 -36.14 -48.70 15.13
CA LEU A 329 -36.58 -47.38 15.54
C LEU A 329 -35.42 -46.48 15.95
N ARG A 330 -34.47 -47.02 16.69
CA ARG A 330 -33.26 -46.26 17.06
C ARG A 330 -32.52 -45.79 15.82
N LYS A 331 -32.27 -46.69 14.85
CA LYS A 331 -31.60 -46.37 13.57
C LYS A 331 -32.40 -45.39 12.73
N ALA A 332 -33.72 -45.50 12.69
CA ALA A 332 -34.57 -44.54 11.98
C ALA A 332 -34.48 -43.14 12.61
N ARG A 333 -34.48 -43.06 13.95
CA ARG A 333 -34.32 -41.77 14.66
C ARG A 333 -32.90 -41.16 14.45
N GLU A 334 -31.86 -41.99 14.41
CA GLU A 334 -30.49 -41.51 14.08
C GLU A 334 -30.44 -40.92 12.66
N ARG A 335 -30.99 -41.63 11.66
CA ARG A 335 -31.08 -41.12 10.27
C ARG A 335 -31.89 -39.82 10.19
N LEU A 336 -32.99 -39.72 10.95
CA LEU A 336 -33.73 -38.48 11.00
C LEU A 336 -32.94 -37.34 11.63
N ALA A 337 -32.18 -37.62 12.69
CA ALA A 337 -31.31 -36.63 13.31
C ALA A 337 -30.22 -36.13 12.32
N GLU A 338 -29.60 -37.06 11.57
CA GLU A 338 -28.63 -36.74 10.52
C GLU A 338 -29.23 -35.92 9.39
N ALA A 339 -30.42 -36.32 8.86
CA ALA A 339 -31.09 -35.60 7.81
C ALA A 339 -31.44 -34.16 8.27
N ARG A 340 -31.98 -34.02 9.50
CA ARG A 340 -32.24 -32.70 10.09
C ARG A 340 -30.99 -31.90 10.37
N ALA A 341 -29.89 -32.55 10.74
CA ALA A 341 -28.60 -31.88 10.92
C ALA A 341 -28.06 -31.32 9.61
N ALA A 342 -28.16 -32.08 8.52
CA ALA A 342 -27.70 -31.68 7.19
C ALA A 342 -28.64 -30.66 6.50
N ALA A 343 -29.95 -30.70 6.82
CA ALA A 343 -30.93 -29.79 6.26
C ALA A 343 -30.87 -28.41 6.92
N GLY A 344 -31.26 -27.36 6.18
CA GLY A 344 -31.37 -26.00 6.68
C GLY A 344 -30.71 -24.97 5.76
N PRO A 345 -30.63 -23.72 6.20
CA PRO A 345 -30.01 -22.66 5.42
C PRO A 345 -28.49 -22.84 5.33
N MET A 346 -27.94 -22.47 4.18
CA MET A 346 -26.49 -22.33 3.98
C MET A 346 -26.15 -20.89 3.64
N LEU A 347 -24.88 -20.51 3.83
CA LEU A 347 -24.30 -19.27 3.35
C LEU A 347 -23.40 -19.57 2.15
N PRO A 348 -23.84 -19.21 0.92
CA PRO A 348 -23.02 -19.35 -0.26
C PRO A 348 -21.81 -18.41 -0.26
N VAL A 349 -20.69 -18.86 -0.80
CA VAL A 349 -19.48 -18.07 -0.95
C VAL A 349 -19.71 -16.80 -1.77
N GLY A 350 -20.61 -16.83 -2.75
CA GLY A 350 -20.90 -15.69 -3.63
C GLY A 350 -21.82 -14.63 -3.05
N GLU A 351 -22.44 -14.86 -1.88
CA GLU A 351 -23.42 -13.94 -1.30
C GLU A 351 -22.84 -13.07 -0.18
N VAL A 352 -21.63 -13.34 0.29
CA VAL A 352 -21.05 -12.64 1.43
C VAL A 352 -19.67 -12.07 1.11
N VAL A 353 -19.42 -10.86 1.62
CA VAL A 353 -18.12 -10.21 1.64
C VAL A 353 -17.79 -9.87 3.08
N PHE A 354 -16.66 -10.38 3.57
CA PHE A 354 -16.19 -10.04 4.91
C PHE A 354 -15.27 -8.83 4.88
N LEU A 355 -15.51 -7.89 5.80
CA LEU A 355 -14.72 -6.67 6.00
C LEU A 355 -14.32 -6.55 7.47
N GLU A 356 -13.09 -6.15 7.72
CA GLU A 356 -12.53 -6.06 9.08
C GLU A 356 -13.22 -5.03 9.96
N SER A 357 -13.72 -3.95 9.35
CA SER A 357 -14.32 -2.85 10.08
C SER A 357 -15.45 -2.18 9.32
N PHE A 358 -16.38 -1.59 10.08
CA PHE A 358 -17.52 -0.82 9.61
C PHE A 358 -17.61 0.53 10.32
N PRO A 359 -18.21 1.57 9.67
CA PRO A 359 -18.74 1.54 8.33
C PRO A 359 -17.64 1.42 7.27
N ALA A 360 -17.92 0.65 6.22
CA ALA A 360 -17.11 0.60 5.02
C ALA A 360 -17.61 1.63 3.99
N ARG A 361 -16.91 1.79 2.88
CA ARG A 361 -17.27 2.70 1.80
C ARG A 361 -17.23 1.97 0.45
N ALA A 362 -18.16 2.30 -0.43
CA ALA A 362 -18.13 1.86 -1.82
C ALA A 362 -17.23 2.84 -2.63
N ASP A 363 -16.02 2.42 -2.99
CA ASP A 363 -15.08 3.28 -3.74
C ASP A 363 -15.44 3.33 -5.22
N SER A 364 -15.84 2.22 -5.79
CA SER A 364 -16.28 2.14 -7.19
C SER A 364 -17.42 1.15 -7.34
N VAL A 365 -18.33 1.43 -8.26
CA VAL A 365 -19.42 0.54 -8.69
C VAL A 365 -19.38 0.48 -10.20
N THR A 366 -18.98 -0.67 -10.75
CA THR A 366 -18.72 -0.84 -12.19
C THR A 366 -19.91 -1.45 -12.94
N VAL A 367 -20.85 -2.05 -12.20
CA VAL A 367 -22.00 -2.77 -12.76
C VAL A 367 -23.29 -1.96 -12.66
N ARG A 368 -24.23 -2.29 -13.53
CA ARG A 368 -25.60 -1.75 -13.55
C ARG A 368 -26.62 -2.88 -13.61
N PRO A 369 -27.88 -2.65 -13.21
CA PRO A 369 -28.92 -3.63 -13.45
C PRO A 369 -28.99 -4.04 -14.94
N GLY A 370 -29.02 -5.34 -15.19
CA GLY A 370 -28.94 -5.94 -16.53
C GLY A 370 -27.55 -6.29 -17.01
N SER A 371 -26.48 -5.88 -16.31
CA SER A 371 -25.10 -6.26 -16.69
C SER A 371 -24.84 -7.73 -16.38
N PRO A 372 -24.18 -8.49 -17.29
CA PRO A 372 -23.67 -9.80 -16.97
C PRO A 372 -22.54 -9.67 -15.92
N VAL A 373 -22.46 -10.63 -15.01
CA VAL A 373 -21.41 -10.68 -14.00
C VAL A 373 -20.17 -11.29 -14.63
N SER A 374 -19.15 -10.43 -14.88
CA SER A 374 -17.83 -10.84 -15.36
C SER A 374 -16.78 -10.03 -14.62
N GLY A 375 -16.14 -10.63 -13.61
CA GLY A 375 -15.12 -9.95 -12.82
C GLY A 375 -15.67 -9.12 -11.66
N SER A 376 -14.92 -8.08 -11.25
CA SER A 376 -15.27 -7.23 -10.10
C SER A 376 -16.46 -6.33 -10.40
N ALA A 377 -17.50 -6.43 -9.57
CA ALA A 377 -18.70 -5.61 -9.67
C ALA A 377 -18.56 -4.26 -8.94
N MET A 378 -17.83 -4.23 -7.85
CA MET A 378 -17.54 -3.03 -7.07
C MET A 378 -16.30 -3.21 -6.21
N SER A 379 -15.75 -2.10 -5.76
CA SER A 379 -14.67 -2.05 -4.79
C SER A 379 -15.18 -1.43 -3.50
N LEU A 380 -14.88 -2.09 -2.39
CA LEU A 380 -15.18 -1.63 -1.04
C LEU A 380 -13.90 -1.33 -0.30
N SER A 381 -13.89 -0.26 0.46
CA SER A 381 -12.82 0.06 1.39
C SER A 381 -13.33 0.08 2.82
N ALA A 382 -12.50 -0.40 3.72
CA ALA A 382 -12.80 -0.47 5.14
C ALA A 382 -11.58 -0.09 5.98
N GLY A 383 -11.81 0.35 7.21
CA GLY A 383 -10.77 0.70 8.16
C GLY A 383 -10.28 2.13 8.06
N ALA A 384 -9.27 2.43 8.84
CA ALA A 384 -8.62 3.72 8.84
C ALA A 384 -7.92 3.98 7.51
N LEU A 385 -7.82 5.25 7.13
CA LEU A 385 -7.00 5.63 6.00
C LEU A 385 -5.51 5.47 6.36
N VAL A 386 -4.76 4.94 5.43
CA VAL A 386 -3.31 4.77 5.51
C VAL A 386 -2.68 5.36 4.25
N VAL A 387 -1.40 5.67 4.30
CA VAL A 387 -0.70 6.13 3.11
C VAL A 387 0.30 5.07 2.68
N ARG A 388 0.23 4.67 1.42
CA ARG A 388 1.18 3.75 0.78
C ARG A 388 2.20 4.58 0.01
N GLY A 389 3.47 4.47 0.38
CA GLY A 389 4.59 5.07 -0.32
C GLY A 389 5.50 4.00 -0.91
N GLN A 390 6.33 4.40 -1.87
CA GLN A 390 7.37 3.53 -2.42
C GLN A 390 8.75 4.13 -2.13
N LEU A 391 9.58 3.38 -1.45
CA LEU A 391 10.97 3.70 -1.17
C LEU A 391 11.86 3.17 -2.27
N GLN A 392 12.82 3.96 -2.68
CA GLN A 392 13.89 3.51 -3.56
C GLN A 392 14.93 2.70 -2.76
N GLU A 393 15.74 1.90 -3.43
CA GLU A 393 16.70 1.02 -2.79
C GLU A 393 17.66 1.76 -1.84
N HIS A 394 18.16 2.93 -2.25
CA HIS A 394 19.03 3.75 -1.42
C HIS A 394 18.33 4.37 -0.19
N GLN A 395 17.01 4.45 -0.17
CA GLN A 395 16.21 5.00 0.93
C GLN A 395 15.82 3.93 1.95
N LYS A 396 15.78 2.64 1.53
CA LYS A 396 15.33 1.53 2.38
C LYS A 396 16.09 1.44 3.70
N GLY A 397 17.41 1.67 3.66
CA GLY A 397 18.27 1.61 4.85
C GLY A 397 18.06 2.75 5.86
N LEU A 398 17.39 3.82 5.45
CA LEU A 398 17.16 5.01 6.27
C LEU A 398 15.79 5.01 6.94
N VAL A 399 14.83 4.24 6.41
CA VAL A 399 13.44 4.25 6.86
C VAL A 399 13.10 2.94 7.58
N HIS A 400 12.59 3.08 8.82
CA HIS A 400 12.22 1.96 9.69
C HIS A 400 10.83 2.18 10.30
N ALA A 401 10.18 1.09 10.71
CA ALA A 401 8.92 1.17 11.45
C ALA A 401 9.10 1.99 12.74
N GLY A 402 8.10 2.80 13.08
CA GLY A 402 8.09 3.66 14.27
C GLY A 402 8.64 5.07 14.03
N GLN A 403 9.18 5.38 12.87
CA GLN A 403 9.65 6.74 12.57
C GLN A 403 8.47 7.69 12.33
N LYS A 404 8.65 8.95 12.74
CA LYS A 404 7.67 10.01 12.53
C LYS A 404 7.61 10.43 11.07
N VAL A 405 6.39 10.68 10.61
CA VAL A 405 6.11 11.11 9.24
C VAL A 405 5.18 12.30 9.27
N GLU A 406 5.48 13.30 8.47
CA GLU A 406 4.56 14.36 8.15
C GLU A 406 3.94 14.08 6.78
N ILE A 407 2.61 14.03 6.74
CA ILE A 407 1.82 13.90 5.51
C ILE A 407 1.40 15.30 5.10
N LEU A 408 1.67 15.69 3.87
CA LEU A 408 1.19 16.95 3.29
C LEU A 408 0.45 16.67 1.98
N SER A 409 -0.83 17.02 1.93
CA SER A 409 -1.58 17.09 0.69
C SER A 409 -1.32 18.42 0.00
N GLU A 410 -0.62 18.39 -1.13
CA GLU A 410 -0.29 19.61 -1.91
C GLU A 410 -1.55 20.25 -2.52
N ILE A 411 -2.62 19.46 -2.73
CA ILE A 411 -3.88 19.93 -3.33
C ILE A 411 -4.75 20.65 -2.30
N SER A 412 -4.86 20.10 -1.10
CA SER A 412 -5.75 20.64 -0.05
C SER A 412 -5.03 21.46 1.01
N GLY A 413 -3.68 21.47 1.03
CA GLY A 413 -2.87 22.12 2.06
C GLY A 413 -2.96 21.46 3.44
N VAL A 414 -3.62 20.31 3.55
CA VAL A 414 -3.80 19.60 4.81
C VAL A 414 -2.49 18.92 5.21
N THR A 415 -2.05 19.18 6.44
CA THR A 415 -0.94 18.47 7.07
C THR A 415 -1.44 17.52 8.15
N ALA A 416 -0.82 16.37 8.28
CA ALA A 416 -1.15 15.40 9.32
C ALA A 416 0.11 14.69 9.82
N ALA A 417 0.18 14.49 11.13
CA ALA A 417 1.23 13.68 11.74
C ALA A 417 0.91 12.19 11.58
N ALA A 418 1.92 11.41 11.30
CA ALA A 418 1.81 9.98 11.05
C ALA A 418 3.08 9.24 11.55
N GLU A 419 3.05 7.93 11.44
CA GLU A 419 4.14 7.05 11.82
C GLU A 419 4.30 5.95 10.76
N VAL A 420 5.55 5.57 10.47
CA VAL A 420 5.82 4.42 9.61
C VAL A 420 5.35 3.16 10.31
N GLN A 421 4.36 2.49 9.75
CA GLN A 421 3.83 1.23 10.28
C GLN A 421 4.70 0.05 9.90
N SER A 422 5.09 -0.03 8.62
CA SER A 422 5.94 -1.10 8.11
C SER A 422 6.64 -0.70 6.81
N VAL A 423 7.76 -1.34 6.54
CA VAL A 423 8.49 -1.27 5.27
C VAL A 423 8.64 -2.69 4.75
N ALA A 424 8.31 -2.93 3.49
CA ALA A 424 8.42 -4.24 2.87
C ALA A 424 9.89 -4.66 2.73
N ASP A 425 10.16 -5.95 2.93
CA ASP A 425 11.52 -6.50 2.79
C ASP A 425 11.91 -6.76 1.34
N THR A 426 10.93 -6.97 0.47
CA THR A 426 11.12 -7.26 -0.95
C THR A 426 10.65 -6.10 -1.81
N ALA A 427 11.44 -5.76 -2.83
CA ALA A 427 11.04 -4.77 -3.82
C ALA A 427 9.88 -5.31 -4.66
N GLN A 428 8.86 -4.49 -4.86
CA GLN A 428 7.73 -4.78 -5.73
C GLN A 428 7.78 -3.83 -6.93
N SER A 429 7.53 -4.37 -8.12
CA SER A 429 7.32 -3.53 -9.29
C SER A 429 5.96 -2.87 -9.17
N ALA A 430 5.90 -1.55 -9.32
CA ALA A 430 4.63 -0.85 -9.34
C ALA A 430 3.73 -1.43 -10.45
N PRO A 431 2.44 -1.74 -10.16
CA PRO A 431 1.51 -2.08 -11.21
C PRO A 431 1.45 -0.91 -12.20
N ALA A 432 1.69 -1.21 -13.49
CA ALA A 432 1.61 -0.20 -14.53
C ALA A 432 0.23 0.45 -14.50
N PRO A 433 0.11 1.79 -14.51
CA PRO A 433 -1.18 2.44 -14.56
C PRO A 433 -1.86 2.12 -15.89
N GLY A 434 -2.93 1.32 -15.81
CA GLY A 434 -3.96 1.21 -16.84
C GLY A 434 -3.56 0.55 -18.15
N THR A 435 -3.36 -0.76 -18.16
CA THR A 435 -3.80 -1.57 -19.29
C THR A 435 -5.03 -2.33 -18.83
N GLY A 436 -6.20 -1.77 -19.15
CA GLY A 436 -7.46 -2.50 -19.12
C GLY A 436 -7.27 -3.78 -19.95
N SER A 437 -7.28 -4.91 -19.29
CA SER A 437 -7.31 -6.23 -19.92
C SER A 437 -8.58 -6.31 -20.76
N ASN A 438 -8.46 -5.93 -22.02
CA ASN A 438 -9.47 -6.19 -23.03
C ASN A 438 -9.22 -7.64 -23.49
N GLY A 439 -9.82 -8.58 -22.77
CA GLY A 439 -9.85 -10.00 -23.14
C GLY A 439 -10.66 -10.22 -24.40
N GLY A 440 -10.07 -10.00 -25.54
CA GLY A 440 -10.57 -10.45 -26.83
C GLY A 440 -10.21 -11.92 -27.03
N GLN A 441 -11.17 -12.82 -26.85
CA GLN A 441 -11.10 -14.20 -27.34
C GLN A 441 -11.07 -14.17 -28.87
N GLY A 442 -9.89 -14.32 -29.43
CA GLY A 442 -9.69 -14.66 -30.82
C GLY A 442 -9.26 -16.13 -30.92
N GLN A 443 -10.17 -16.99 -31.31
CA GLN A 443 -9.84 -18.35 -31.82
C GLN A 443 -9.02 -18.21 -33.09
N GLY A 444 -7.76 -18.61 -33.03
CA GLY A 444 -6.90 -18.76 -34.18
C GLY A 444 -5.99 -19.97 -33.99
N GLN A 445 -6.33 -21.09 -34.62
CA GLN A 445 -5.43 -22.23 -34.81
C GLN A 445 -4.24 -21.79 -35.65
N GLY A 446 -3.03 -21.95 -35.12
CA GLY A 446 -1.81 -21.76 -35.88
C GLY A 446 -0.66 -22.44 -35.14
N GLN A 447 -0.27 -23.64 -35.61
CA GLN A 447 0.97 -24.33 -35.25
C GLN A 447 2.17 -23.47 -35.66
N GLY A 448 3.04 -23.16 -34.71
CA GLY A 448 4.33 -22.56 -34.98
C GLY A 448 5.22 -22.67 -33.75
N GLN A 449 6.13 -23.65 -33.76
CA GLN A 449 7.24 -23.75 -32.81
C GLN A 449 8.15 -22.54 -32.95
N GLY A 450 8.29 -21.79 -31.88
CA GLY A 450 9.28 -20.73 -31.73
C GLY A 450 9.44 -20.42 -30.25
N GLN A 451 10.44 -21.02 -29.61
CA GLN A 451 10.93 -20.61 -28.30
C GLN A 451 11.49 -19.19 -28.44
N GLY A 452 10.65 -18.18 -28.20
CA GLY A 452 11.08 -16.83 -27.96
C GLY A 452 10.82 -16.57 -26.47
N GLN A 453 11.88 -16.50 -25.67
CA GLN A 453 11.84 -15.91 -24.34
C GLN A 453 11.28 -14.50 -24.51
N GLN A 454 10.02 -14.32 -24.15
CA GLN A 454 9.43 -13.00 -23.98
C GLN A 454 10.20 -12.33 -22.83
N ALA A 455 11.02 -11.35 -23.17
CA ALA A 455 11.59 -10.46 -22.20
C ALA A 455 10.44 -9.85 -21.38
N PRO A 456 10.54 -9.79 -20.05
CA PRO A 456 9.56 -9.11 -19.23
C PRO A 456 9.45 -7.67 -19.73
N ALA A 457 8.22 -7.19 -19.93
CA ALA A 457 7.99 -5.77 -20.17
C ALA A 457 8.74 -4.96 -19.11
N PRO A 458 9.38 -3.83 -19.49
CA PRO A 458 10.09 -3.01 -18.51
C PRO A 458 9.09 -2.61 -17.42
N GLY A 459 9.21 -3.26 -16.29
CA GLY A 459 8.44 -2.94 -15.09
C GLY A 459 8.71 -1.48 -14.74
N GLY A 460 7.68 -0.77 -14.29
CA GLY A 460 7.85 0.52 -13.64
C GLY A 460 8.91 0.44 -12.53
N PRO A 461 9.41 1.56 -12.02
CA PRO A 461 10.46 1.56 -11.02
C PRO A 461 10.09 0.62 -9.87
N SER A 462 10.95 -0.37 -9.65
CA SER A 462 10.80 -1.29 -8.52
C SER A 462 11.14 -0.53 -7.25
N GLY A 463 10.31 -0.65 -6.24
CA GLY A 463 10.49 0.01 -4.95
C GLY A 463 9.98 -0.85 -3.80
N TYR A 464 10.36 -0.48 -2.59
CA TYR A 464 9.89 -1.13 -1.37
C TYR A 464 8.62 -0.42 -0.89
N GLU A 465 7.55 -1.17 -0.71
CA GLU A 465 6.31 -0.61 -0.20
C GLU A 465 6.49 -0.18 1.27
N MET A 466 6.12 1.05 1.56
CA MET A 466 6.07 1.61 2.90
C MET A 466 4.62 1.92 3.24
N LEU A 467 4.17 1.44 4.39
CA LEU A 467 2.85 1.74 4.93
C LEU A 467 2.98 2.75 6.06
N VAL A 468 2.26 3.85 5.95
CA VAL A 468 2.24 4.94 6.93
C VAL A 468 0.86 5.05 7.54
N ARG A 469 0.81 5.04 8.87
CA ARG A 469 -0.42 5.18 9.64
C ARG A 469 -0.53 6.60 10.22
N PRO A 470 -1.55 7.36 9.87
CA PRO A 470 -1.83 8.65 10.50
C PRO A 470 -2.14 8.50 11.98
N LEU A 471 -1.68 9.43 12.80
CA LEU A 471 -1.98 9.45 14.25
C LEU A 471 -3.39 9.95 14.53
N ALA A 472 -3.97 10.77 13.65
CA ALA A 472 -5.35 11.22 13.67
C ALA A 472 -6.07 10.77 12.39
N PRO A 473 -7.39 10.54 12.43
CA PRO A 473 -8.16 10.18 11.23
C PRO A 473 -8.00 11.22 10.13
N LEU A 474 -7.66 10.78 8.92
CA LEU A 474 -7.63 11.63 7.73
C LEU A 474 -9.04 11.86 7.17
N ASP A 475 -9.25 13.01 6.52
CA ASP A 475 -10.49 13.26 5.79
C ASP A 475 -10.64 12.26 4.63
N THR A 476 -11.83 11.67 4.50
CA THR A 476 -12.16 10.71 3.44
C THR A 476 -12.04 11.30 2.03
N LYS A 477 -12.04 12.63 1.89
CA LYS A 477 -11.78 13.32 0.62
C LYS A 477 -10.37 13.13 0.10
N LEU A 478 -9.43 12.74 0.95
CA LEU A 478 -8.04 12.48 0.58
C LEU A 478 -7.84 11.09 -0.06
N VAL A 479 -8.84 10.21 -0.01
CA VAL A 479 -8.74 8.86 -0.60
C VAL A 479 -8.41 8.94 -2.09
N GLY A 480 -7.38 8.22 -2.50
CA GLY A 480 -6.90 8.19 -3.88
C GLY A 480 -6.02 9.39 -4.27
N GLN A 481 -5.79 10.35 -3.37
CA GLN A 481 -4.90 11.48 -3.64
C GLN A 481 -3.45 11.12 -3.33
N ASP A 482 -2.57 11.68 -4.13
CA ASP A 482 -1.15 11.65 -3.85
C ASP A 482 -0.79 12.73 -2.83
N VAL A 483 0.03 12.35 -1.87
CA VAL A 483 0.50 13.20 -0.79
C VAL A 483 2.02 13.12 -0.68
N ARG A 484 2.62 14.19 -0.20
CA ARG A 484 4.03 14.21 0.13
C ARG A 484 4.22 13.66 1.55
N LEU A 485 5.14 12.74 1.68
CA LEU A 485 5.57 12.15 2.94
C LEU A 485 6.97 12.66 3.27
N THR A 486 7.14 13.25 4.43
CA THR A 486 8.44 13.64 4.98
C THR A 486 8.70 12.74 6.18
N VAL A 487 9.57 11.76 6.01
CA VAL A 487 9.95 10.79 7.06
C VAL A 487 11.17 11.32 7.79
N GLU A 488 11.12 11.38 9.10
CA GLU A 488 12.25 11.74 9.97
C GLU A 488 13.15 10.51 10.12
N ALA A 489 14.20 10.43 9.27
CA ALA A 489 15.09 9.26 9.20
C ALA A 489 16.05 9.21 10.39
N ALA A 490 16.60 10.36 10.77
CA ALA A 490 17.41 10.54 11.95
C ALA A 490 17.19 11.93 12.54
N ALA A 491 17.29 12.05 13.83
CA ALA A 491 17.26 13.32 14.53
C ALA A 491 18.29 13.31 15.64
N THR A 492 18.83 14.49 15.98
CA THR A 492 19.67 14.63 17.18
C THR A 492 18.82 14.55 18.44
N ASP A 493 19.39 14.01 19.52
CA ASP A 493 18.75 13.93 20.83
C ASP A 493 18.62 15.32 21.50
N GLY A 494 17.92 16.24 20.84
CA GLY A 494 17.80 17.62 21.27
C GLY A 494 18.78 18.56 20.56
N ASN A 495 19.02 19.76 21.14
CA ASN A 495 19.92 20.75 20.57
C ASN A 495 21.36 20.26 20.59
N ALA A 496 21.93 19.93 19.44
CA ALA A 496 23.31 19.55 19.25
C ALA A 496 24.11 20.69 18.60
N LEU A 497 25.42 20.71 18.80
CA LEU A 497 26.31 21.59 18.05
C LEU A 497 26.39 21.09 16.61
N VAL A 498 26.10 21.97 15.67
CA VAL A 498 26.10 21.66 14.24
C VAL A 498 26.98 22.62 13.48
N VAL A 499 27.66 22.10 12.48
CA VAL A 499 28.49 22.87 11.54
C VAL A 499 28.13 22.49 10.11
N PRO A 500 28.32 23.38 9.13
CA PRO A 500 28.16 23.00 7.73
C PRO A 500 29.08 21.81 7.39
N VAL A 501 28.60 20.87 6.58
CA VAL A 501 29.37 19.68 6.17
C VAL A 501 30.73 20.06 5.58
N SER A 502 30.82 21.21 4.87
CA SER A 502 32.05 21.76 4.31
C SER A 502 33.10 22.21 5.35
N ALA A 503 32.71 22.42 6.62
CA ALA A 503 33.62 22.76 7.70
C ALA A 503 34.38 21.55 8.28
N VAL A 504 33.91 20.34 7.96
CA VAL A 504 34.44 19.09 8.49
C VAL A 504 35.52 18.56 7.52
N SER A 505 36.69 18.29 8.05
CA SER A 505 37.82 17.78 7.28
C SER A 505 38.34 16.48 7.89
N ALA A 506 38.64 15.50 7.06
CA ALA A 506 39.31 14.28 7.48
C ALA A 506 40.84 14.45 7.35
N GLN A 507 41.60 14.07 8.35
CA GLN A 507 43.06 14.02 8.32
C GLN A 507 43.58 12.68 7.78
N ALA A 508 44.83 12.66 7.40
CA ALA A 508 45.47 11.45 6.87
C ALA A 508 45.55 10.29 7.88
N ASP A 509 45.41 10.58 9.16
CA ASP A 509 45.35 9.63 10.27
C ASP A 509 43.94 9.12 10.56
N GLY A 510 42.93 9.53 9.76
CA GLY A 510 41.54 9.15 9.91
C GLY A 510 40.75 9.95 10.95
N ARG A 511 41.38 10.94 11.61
CA ARG A 511 40.68 11.83 12.54
C ARG A 511 39.88 12.88 11.77
N THR A 512 38.72 13.21 12.32
CA THR A 512 37.86 14.27 11.80
C THR A 512 38.06 15.53 12.61
N ILE A 513 38.31 16.65 11.95
CA ILE A 513 38.55 17.95 12.58
C ILE A 513 37.69 19.04 12.00
N VAL A 514 37.47 20.07 12.82
CA VAL A 514 36.91 21.37 12.45
C VAL A 514 37.97 22.44 12.78
N THR A 515 38.18 23.36 11.86
CA THR A 515 39.12 24.49 12.09
C THR A 515 38.32 25.68 12.58
N VAL A 516 38.54 26.08 13.81
CA VAL A 516 37.89 27.23 14.48
C VAL A 516 38.78 28.46 14.29
N VAL A 517 38.16 29.61 14.04
CA VAL A 517 38.80 30.93 13.94
C VAL A 517 38.39 31.73 15.16
N ASP A 518 39.36 32.15 15.95
CA ASP A 518 39.11 32.97 17.11
C ASP A 518 38.88 34.47 16.76
N GLY A 519 38.51 35.29 17.74
CA GLY A 519 38.25 36.73 17.55
C GLY A 519 39.49 37.53 17.10
N THR A 520 40.68 36.94 17.13
CA THR A 520 41.93 37.54 16.66
C THR A 520 42.29 37.11 15.23
N GLY A 521 41.51 36.18 14.65
CA GLY A 521 41.81 35.60 13.34
C GLY A 521 42.75 34.40 13.39
N ALA A 522 43.20 33.98 14.58
CA ALA A 522 44.03 32.78 14.70
C ALA A 522 43.16 31.52 14.53
N GLN A 523 43.73 30.55 13.83
CA GLN A 523 43.08 29.29 13.50
C GLN A 523 43.61 28.17 14.39
N HIS A 524 42.70 27.42 15.01
CA HIS A 524 43.03 26.22 15.75
C HIS A 524 42.16 25.05 15.31
N ARG A 525 42.68 23.84 15.41
CA ARG A 525 41.97 22.63 14.99
C ARG A 525 41.36 21.94 16.19
N VAL A 526 40.12 21.62 16.12
CA VAL A 526 39.38 20.88 17.14
C VAL A 526 39.01 19.52 16.56
N GLU A 527 39.42 18.46 17.24
CA GLU A 527 39.05 17.11 16.89
C GLU A 527 37.56 16.88 17.27
N VAL A 528 36.78 16.36 16.33
CA VAL A 528 35.37 16.17 16.50
C VAL A 528 34.93 14.78 16.06
N ARG A 529 33.90 14.26 16.71
CA ARG A 529 33.19 13.08 16.26
C ARG A 529 31.95 13.53 15.54
N PRO A 530 31.81 13.25 14.23
CA PRO A 530 30.59 13.57 13.51
C PRO A 530 29.45 12.65 13.94
N GLY A 531 28.23 13.18 14.00
CA GLY A 531 27.00 12.49 14.31
C GLY A 531 26.01 12.58 13.15
N THR A 532 24.75 12.89 13.46
CA THR A 532 23.64 13.03 12.50
C THR A 532 23.91 14.14 11.49
N THR A 533 23.65 13.87 10.22
CA THR A 533 23.71 14.85 9.13
C THR A 533 22.30 15.21 8.67
N GLY A 534 22.08 16.46 8.27
CA GLY A 534 20.80 16.92 7.74
C GLY A 534 20.89 18.39 7.30
N ASP A 535 20.11 18.80 6.32
CA ASP A 535 20.01 20.19 5.82
C ASP A 535 21.37 20.84 5.46
N GLY A 536 22.36 20.06 5.03
CA GLY A 536 23.71 20.54 4.71
C GLY A 536 24.61 20.77 5.93
N TYR A 537 24.16 20.39 7.13
CA TYR A 537 24.91 20.45 8.39
C TYR A 537 25.19 19.04 8.92
N VAL A 538 26.16 18.98 9.83
CA VAL A 538 26.49 17.76 10.56
C VAL A 538 26.64 18.07 12.03
N GLU A 539 26.07 17.21 12.86
CA GLU A 539 26.29 17.23 14.31
C GLU A 539 27.77 16.96 14.60
N VAL A 540 28.36 17.74 15.47
CA VAL A 540 29.76 17.55 15.91
C VAL A 540 29.84 17.52 17.42
N ARG A 541 30.57 16.54 17.94
CA ARG A 541 30.90 16.41 19.36
C ARG A 541 32.41 16.56 19.50
N PRO A 542 32.90 17.62 20.18
CA PRO A 542 34.32 17.78 20.43
C PRO A 542 34.88 16.56 21.15
N THR A 543 36.07 16.11 20.71
CA THR A 543 36.82 15.03 21.34
C THR A 543 38.24 15.56 21.69
N GLY A 544 38.76 15.16 22.85
CA GLY A 544 40.06 15.68 23.32
C GLY A 544 39.94 17.02 24.05
N ASP A 545 41.06 17.77 24.08
CA ASP A 545 41.19 19.02 24.86
C ASP A 545 40.60 20.26 24.14
N GLY A 546 40.11 20.09 22.89
CA GLY A 546 39.56 21.19 22.09
C GLY A 546 38.13 21.52 22.51
N THR A 547 37.82 22.82 22.66
CA THR A 547 36.46 23.30 22.93
C THR A 547 35.84 23.84 21.65
N LEU A 548 34.55 23.56 21.48
CA LEU A 548 33.70 24.12 20.44
C LEU A 548 32.41 24.56 21.07
N ALA A 549 32.03 25.81 20.88
CA ALA A 549 30.85 26.40 21.47
C ALA A 549 29.91 26.97 20.41
N ASP A 550 28.65 27.20 20.83
CA ASP A 550 27.66 27.89 20.00
C ASP A 550 28.13 29.32 19.71
N GLY A 551 28.08 29.71 18.43
CA GLY A 551 28.55 31.01 17.94
C GLY A 551 30.01 31.06 17.49
N ASP A 552 30.83 30.02 17.74
CA ASP A 552 32.20 29.95 17.23
C ASP A 552 32.22 30.00 15.69
N SER A 553 33.27 30.60 15.13
CA SER A 553 33.47 30.68 13.69
C SER A 553 34.33 29.50 13.19
N VAL A 554 33.81 28.76 12.21
CA VAL A 554 34.50 27.62 11.62
C VAL A 554 34.80 27.84 10.13
N VAL A 555 35.95 27.37 9.67
CA VAL A 555 36.37 27.50 8.29
C VAL A 555 35.60 26.53 7.41
N ILE A 556 34.91 27.07 6.39
CA ILE A 556 34.17 26.28 5.39
C ILE A 556 34.88 26.21 4.02
N GLY A 557 35.86 27.05 3.82
CA GLY A 557 36.64 27.10 2.58
C GLY A 557 37.74 28.16 2.65
N VAL A 558 38.69 28.09 1.74
CA VAL A 558 39.71 29.09 1.55
C VAL A 558 39.52 29.62 0.15
N ASN A 559 39.32 30.94 0.05
CA ASN A 559 39.29 31.60 -1.27
C ASN A 559 40.74 31.68 -1.77
N PRO A 560 41.16 30.91 -2.78
CA PRO A 560 42.47 31.10 -3.37
C PRO A 560 42.38 32.45 -4.09
N GLY A 561 42.87 33.51 -3.42
CA GLY A 561 42.96 34.85 -3.99
C GLY A 561 43.45 34.72 -5.43
N VAL A 562 42.88 35.52 -6.32
CA VAL A 562 43.17 35.54 -7.77
C VAL A 562 44.66 35.48 -7.97
N ALA A 563 45.19 34.30 -8.33
CA ALA A 563 46.58 34.14 -8.69
C ALA A 563 46.82 35.12 -9.84
N ASN A 564 47.63 36.16 -9.55
CA ASN A 564 48.01 37.20 -10.47
C ASN A 564 48.53 36.51 -11.75
N LYS A 565 47.81 36.62 -12.83
CA LYS A 565 48.21 36.17 -14.14
C LYS A 565 49.46 36.95 -14.49
N GLN A 566 50.67 36.40 -14.29
CA GLN A 566 51.89 36.92 -14.85
C GLN A 566 51.72 37.08 -16.35
N PRO A 567 52.04 38.26 -16.92
CA PRO A 567 52.06 38.44 -18.37
C PRO A 567 53.15 37.53 -18.93
N GLY A 568 52.72 36.59 -19.75
CA GLY A 568 53.64 35.68 -20.43
C GLY A 568 54.65 36.44 -21.27
N LYS A 569 55.92 36.22 -21.04
CA LYS A 569 57.00 36.53 -21.94
C LYS A 569 56.69 35.90 -23.30
N GLN A 570 56.42 36.76 -24.28
CA GLN A 570 56.50 36.41 -25.68
C GLN A 570 57.94 35.99 -25.97
N ASN A 571 58.14 34.74 -26.30
CA ASN A 571 59.38 34.25 -26.86
C ASN A 571 59.16 34.13 -28.38
N ASP A 572 59.64 35.12 -29.10
CA ASP A 572 59.80 35.09 -30.56
C ASP A 572 60.91 34.07 -30.89
N GLY A 573 60.51 32.98 -31.46
CA GLY A 573 61.42 31.93 -31.94
C GLY A 573 60.88 31.34 -33.25
N LYS A 574 61.29 32.00 -34.28
CA LYS A 574 61.42 31.72 -35.70
C LYS A 574 61.68 30.27 -36.08
N SER A 575 60.91 29.85 -37.12
CA SER A 575 61.42 29.09 -38.28
C SER A 575 61.35 27.57 -38.28
N GLY A 576 60.65 27.13 -39.30
CA GLY A 576 61.20 26.07 -40.17
C GLY A 576 60.42 24.78 -40.23
N GLY A 577 59.64 24.62 -41.22
CA GLY A 577 59.92 23.63 -42.26
C GLY A 577 59.21 22.31 -42.22
N THR A 578 58.36 22.19 -43.19
CA THR A 578 58.20 21.04 -44.09
C THR A 578 57.60 19.69 -43.55
N GLY A 579 56.42 19.35 -44.04
CA GLY A 579 56.33 18.28 -45.00
C GLY A 579 55.60 17.01 -44.57
N GLY A 580 54.60 16.65 -45.36
CA GLY A 580 54.15 15.29 -45.59
C GLY A 580 53.09 14.77 -44.62
N GLY A 581 51.88 14.48 -44.98
CA GLY A 581 51.48 13.68 -46.10
C GLY A 581 50.97 12.33 -45.60
N GLY A 582 49.75 11.99 -45.91
CA GLY A 582 49.23 10.61 -45.83
C GLY A 582 48.05 10.42 -44.90
N LYS A 583 46.85 10.53 -45.38
CA LYS A 583 45.95 9.58 -46.04
C LYS A 583 45.57 8.34 -45.23
N SER A 584 44.23 8.28 -45.11
CA SER A 584 43.32 7.12 -45.27
C SER A 584 43.18 6.16 -44.09
N GLY A 585 42.01 5.93 -43.70
CA GLY A 585 40.98 5.00 -44.07
C GLY A 585 40.50 4.32 -42.84
N GLY A 586 39.27 4.34 -42.53
CA GLY A 586 38.28 3.45 -43.00
C GLY A 586 37.90 2.38 -42.02
N GLY A 587 36.68 2.41 -41.59
CA GLY A 587 35.80 1.27 -41.54
C GLY A 587 35.81 0.38 -40.31
N SER A 588 34.86 0.31 -39.58
CA SER A 588 33.71 -0.60 -39.46
C SER A 588 32.98 -0.34 -38.19
#